data_734cc23cde5ad452a3177a748b747dbf
#
_entry.id   734cc23cde5ad452a3177a748b747dbf
#
_cell.length_a   1.000
_cell.length_b   1.000
_cell.length_c   1.000
_cell.angle_alpha   90.00
_cell.angle_beta   90.00
_cell.angle_gamma   90.00
#
_symmetry.space_group_name_H-M   'P 1'
#
loop_
_entity.id
_entity.type
_entity.pdbx_description
1 polymer ?
#
loop_
_entity_poly.entity_id
_entity_poly.type
_entity_poly.pdbx_seq_one_letter_code
_entity_poly.pdbx_strand_id
1 'polypeptide(L)'
;YCGSEHRYLECSNEKLAEYLYKAVDARCLPCMADVESSMLYFCSQVSQYSKAALTGECADEIFGGYPWFHKKEAFETDGFPWSADQSVRQSLLQEKWIRKLPMKEYAEEAYEKAVRETPCCTEDSPVEKRRREIAYLNLKWFMATLLDRMERTSTWYGLSARVPIADYRIIEYVWNVPWSVKCEDGIPKALLRRAGKGKVPDEVLWRKKSPYPKTYNPQYEALLADRLREEVLQDTSAPIR
;
A
#
# COMPACT_ATOMS: atom_id res chain seq x y z
N TYR A 1 -3.06 27.33 8.92
CA TYR A 1 -4.43 27.14 8.47
C TYR A 1 -5.27 26.42 9.53
N CYS A 2 -4.80 25.28 10.03
CA CYS A 2 -5.50 24.48 11.04
C CYS A 2 -5.21 24.92 12.48
N GLY A 3 -4.28 25.84 12.73
CA GLY A 3 -3.83 26.22 14.07
C GLY A 3 -3.17 25.06 14.85
N SER A 4 -2.68 24.04 14.17
CA SER A 4 -2.04 22.86 14.76
C SER A 4 -0.54 23.06 14.91
N GLU A 5 0.04 22.41 15.92
CA GLU A 5 1.50 22.28 16.04
C GLU A 5 2.01 21.26 15.02
N HIS A 6 3.00 21.65 14.22
CA HIS A 6 3.62 20.78 13.24
C HIS A 6 4.98 20.29 13.75
N ARG A 7 5.20 18.99 13.68
CA ARG A 7 6.48 18.35 14.04
C ARG A 7 7.03 17.60 12.84
N TYR A 8 8.33 17.74 12.63
CA TYR A 8 9.07 17.02 11.60
C TYR A 8 9.86 15.90 12.23
N LEU A 9 9.93 14.79 11.52
CA LEU A 9 10.74 13.65 11.89
C LEU A 9 11.65 13.27 10.73
N GLU A 10 12.94 13.29 10.98
CA GLU A 10 13.94 12.79 10.05
C GLU A 10 14.39 11.39 10.45
N CYS A 11 14.58 10.53 9.46
CA CYS A 11 15.06 9.17 9.65
C CYS A 11 16.32 8.96 8.81
N SER A 12 17.47 8.75 9.47
CA SER A 12 18.71 8.47 8.76
C SER A 12 18.73 7.05 8.18
N ASN A 13 19.63 6.81 7.20
CA ASN A 13 19.79 5.49 6.58
C ASN A 13 20.15 4.40 7.61
N GLU A 14 21.03 4.73 8.57
CA GLU A 14 21.45 3.84 9.64
C GLU A 14 20.27 3.48 10.53
N LYS A 15 19.42 4.46 10.84
CA LYS A 15 18.20 4.24 11.64
C LYS A 15 17.19 3.36 10.89
N LEU A 16 17.01 3.56 9.58
CA LEU A 16 16.20 2.68 8.76
C LEU A 16 16.73 1.23 8.78
N ALA A 17 18.04 1.07 8.63
CA ALA A 17 18.68 -0.24 8.66
C ALA A 17 18.57 -0.91 10.05
N GLU A 18 18.69 -0.15 11.15
CA GLU A 18 18.48 -0.64 12.51
C GLU A 18 17.06 -1.17 12.73
N TYR A 19 16.06 -0.50 12.13
CA TYR A 19 14.66 -0.86 12.29
C TYR A 19 14.19 -2.01 11.38
N LEU A 20 15.05 -2.52 10.49
CA LEU A 20 14.70 -3.55 9.53
C LEU A 20 14.15 -4.82 10.19
N TYR A 21 14.91 -5.42 11.10
CA TYR A 21 14.49 -6.65 11.79
C TYR A 21 13.34 -6.40 12.76
N LYS A 22 13.35 -5.27 13.45
CA LYS A 22 12.23 -4.86 14.32
C LYS A 22 10.92 -4.75 13.52
N ALA A 23 10.99 -4.29 12.25
CA ALA A 23 9.81 -4.20 11.39
C ALA A 23 9.30 -5.60 11.00
N VAL A 24 10.18 -6.55 10.72
CA VAL A 24 9.80 -7.95 10.49
C VAL A 24 9.15 -8.55 11.74
N ASP A 25 9.74 -8.33 12.91
CA ASP A 25 9.17 -8.81 14.18
C ASP A 25 7.79 -8.19 14.45
N ALA A 26 7.65 -6.88 14.29
CA ALA A 26 6.38 -6.18 14.48
C ALA A 26 5.31 -6.67 13.51
N ARG A 27 5.69 -6.96 12.27
CA ARG A 27 4.79 -7.48 11.24
C ARG A 27 4.49 -8.97 11.39
N CYS A 28 5.37 -9.75 12.03
CA CYS A 28 5.37 -11.22 12.03
C CYS A 28 5.38 -11.82 10.61
N LEU A 29 5.83 -11.07 9.62
CA LEU A 29 5.83 -11.41 8.19
C LEU A 29 7.00 -10.69 7.49
N PRO A 30 7.51 -11.23 6.36
CA PRO A 30 8.40 -10.48 5.49
C PRO A 30 7.78 -9.13 5.11
N CYS A 31 8.57 -8.08 5.08
CA CYS A 31 8.10 -6.72 4.85
C CYS A 31 8.97 -5.96 3.84
N MET A 32 8.52 -4.77 3.43
CA MET A 32 9.27 -3.89 2.54
C MET A 32 10.27 -3.08 3.38
N ALA A 33 11.56 -3.31 3.16
CA ALA A 33 12.66 -2.78 3.97
C ALA A 33 12.67 -1.26 4.16
N ASP A 34 12.25 -0.51 3.15
CA ASP A 34 12.25 0.96 3.18
C ASP A 34 10.95 1.55 3.77
N VAL A 35 9.83 0.87 3.60
CA VAL A 35 8.52 1.38 4.01
C VAL A 35 8.21 1.04 5.47
N GLU A 36 8.26 -0.24 5.84
CA GLU A 36 7.91 -0.68 7.18
C GLU A 36 8.92 -0.23 8.24
N SER A 37 10.20 -0.19 7.91
CA SER A 37 11.24 0.31 8.83
C SER A 37 11.01 1.78 9.18
N SER A 38 10.75 2.63 8.18
CA SER A 38 10.48 4.05 8.40
C SER A 38 9.15 4.27 9.14
N MET A 39 8.12 3.51 8.82
CA MET A 39 6.81 3.58 9.48
C MET A 39 6.91 3.16 10.95
N LEU A 40 7.61 2.07 11.24
CA LEU A 40 7.81 1.60 12.61
C LEU A 40 8.60 2.62 13.43
N TYR A 41 9.66 3.22 12.86
CA TYR A 41 10.38 4.31 13.50
C TYR A 41 9.47 5.51 13.76
N PHE A 42 8.68 5.92 12.78
CA PHE A 42 7.69 7.00 12.93
C PHE A 42 6.71 6.70 14.08
N CYS A 43 6.12 5.51 14.11
CA CYS A 43 5.22 5.09 15.18
C CYS A 43 5.88 5.14 16.57
N SER A 44 7.17 4.76 16.67
CA SER A 44 7.92 4.84 17.92
C SER A 44 8.03 6.26 18.48
N GLN A 45 8.13 7.24 17.60
CA GLN A 45 8.23 8.65 17.98
C GLN A 45 6.85 9.24 18.32
N VAL A 46 5.84 8.95 17.52
CA VAL A 46 4.48 9.44 17.74
C VAL A 46 3.90 8.90 19.06
N SER A 47 4.18 7.64 19.39
CA SER A 47 3.70 7.00 20.63
C SER A 47 4.18 7.68 21.92
N GLN A 48 5.24 8.46 21.85
CA GLN A 48 5.75 9.25 22.97
C GLN A 48 4.85 10.46 23.30
N TYR A 49 4.07 10.92 22.32
CA TYR A 49 3.22 12.10 22.45
C TYR A 49 1.73 11.77 22.53
N SER A 50 1.32 10.66 21.91
CA SER A 50 -0.10 10.29 21.85
C SER A 50 -0.29 8.78 21.88
N LYS A 51 -1.44 8.35 22.41
CA LYS A 51 -1.90 6.95 22.35
C LYS A 51 -2.74 6.65 21.11
N ALA A 52 -3.17 7.66 20.40
CA ALA A 52 -3.94 7.52 19.17
C ALA A 52 -3.50 8.55 18.13
N ALA A 53 -3.50 8.16 16.87
CA ALA A 53 -3.19 9.03 15.74
C ALA A 53 -4.17 8.79 14.59
N LEU A 54 -4.56 9.86 13.88
CA LEU A 54 -5.32 9.76 12.64
C LEU A 54 -4.37 9.64 11.46
N THR A 55 -4.68 8.74 10.52
CA THR A 55 -3.92 8.59 9.27
C THR A 55 -4.79 8.86 8.07
N GLY A 56 -4.17 9.32 6.97
CA GLY A 56 -4.85 9.61 5.70
C GLY A 56 -4.81 8.46 4.70
N GLU A 57 -4.56 7.23 5.13
CA GLU A 57 -4.53 6.06 4.27
C GLU A 57 -5.90 5.72 3.68
N CYS A 58 -5.93 4.85 2.68
CA CYS A 58 -7.11 4.30 1.99
C CYS A 58 -7.85 5.25 1.04
N ALA A 59 -7.45 6.50 0.93
CA ALA A 59 -8.07 7.43 -0.01
C ALA A 59 -7.81 7.08 -1.49
N ASP A 60 -6.64 6.56 -1.79
CA ASP A 60 -6.28 6.17 -3.16
C ASP A 60 -7.00 4.88 -3.58
N GLU A 61 -7.21 3.97 -2.66
CA GLU A 61 -7.91 2.69 -2.86
C GLU A 61 -9.39 2.90 -3.15
N ILE A 62 -10.03 3.76 -2.36
CA ILE A 62 -11.49 3.96 -2.39
C ILE A 62 -11.90 4.92 -3.52
N PHE A 63 -11.12 5.97 -3.74
CA PHE A 63 -11.44 7.03 -4.71
C PHE A 63 -10.65 6.93 -6.03
N GLY A 64 -9.92 5.86 -6.26
CA GLY A 64 -9.23 5.62 -7.53
C GLY A 64 -8.01 6.51 -7.76
N GLY A 65 -7.15 6.67 -6.77
CA GLY A 65 -5.97 7.53 -6.85
C GLY A 65 -4.73 6.90 -7.46
N TYR A 66 -4.68 5.58 -7.63
CA TYR A 66 -3.51 4.88 -8.17
C TYR A 66 -3.46 4.87 -9.70
N PRO A 67 -2.25 4.74 -10.29
CA PRO A 67 -2.07 4.73 -11.74
C PRO A 67 -2.86 3.63 -12.46
N TRP A 68 -3.05 2.47 -11.84
CA TRP A 68 -3.77 1.35 -12.44
C TRP A 68 -5.28 1.56 -12.58
N PHE A 69 -5.84 2.59 -11.98
CA PHE A 69 -7.20 3.02 -12.26
C PHE A 69 -7.33 3.85 -13.55
N HIS A 70 -6.19 4.34 -14.09
CA HIS A 70 -6.16 5.32 -15.18
C HIS A 70 -5.42 4.83 -16.42
N LYS A 71 -4.52 3.86 -16.29
CA LYS A 71 -3.69 3.36 -17.39
C LYS A 71 -4.39 2.24 -18.13
N LYS A 72 -4.39 2.33 -19.46
CA LYS A 72 -5.01 1.33 -20.33
C LYS A 72 -4.45 -0.08 -20.09
N GLU A 73 -3.14 -0.18 -19.92
CA GLU A 73 -2.44 -1.45 -19.72
C GLU A 73 -2.93 -2.19 -18.45
N ALA A 74 -3.29 -1.45 -17.41
CA ALA A 74 -3.82 -2.03 -16.18
C ALA A 74 -5.24 -2.60 -16.36
N PHE A 75 -6.03 -2.02 -17.29
CA PHE A 75 -7.34 -2.55 -17.65
C PHE A 75 -7.26 -3.85 -18.45
N GLU A 76 -6.20 -4.01 -19.23
CA GLU A 76 -5.97 -5.16 -20.09
C GLU A 76 -5.17 -6.28 -19.38
N THR A 77 -4.63 -5.99 -18.19
CA THR A 77 -3.88 -6.97 -17.40
C THR A 77 -4.83 -8.01 -16.80
N ASP A 78 -4.58 -9.28 -17.13
CA ASP A 78 -5.22 -10.41 -16.49
C ASP A 78 -4.40 -10.81 -15.26
N GLY A 79 -4.77 -10.27 -14.10
CA GLY A 79 -4.05 -10.42 -12.84
C GLY A 79 -4.13 -9.17 -11.96
N PHE A 80 -3.38 -9.19 -10.86
CA PHE A 80 -3.29 -8.04 -9.97
C PHE A 80 -2.51 -6.88 -10.61
N PRO A 81 -3.12 -5.71 -10.84
CA PRO A 81 -2.49 -4.62 -11.59
C PRO A 81 -1.18 -4.07 -11.00
N TRP A 82 -0.94 -4.29 -9.72
CA TRP A 82 0.28 -3.86 -9.00
C TRP A 82 1.33 -4.95 -8.86
N SER A 83 1.08 -6.17 -9.34
CA SER A 83 1.95 -7.34 -9.19
C SER A 83 1.88 -8.26 -10.41
N ALA A 84 1.99 -7.67 -11.61
CA ALA A 84 1.88 -8.40 -12.86
C ALA A 84 3.04 -9.38 -13.11
N ASP A 85 4.26 -9.04 -12.67
CA ASP A 85 5.45 -9.88 -12.84
C ASP A 85 5.96 -10.40 -11.49
N GLN A 86 5.96 -11.72 -11.34
CA GLN A 86 6.47 -12.42 -10.15
C GLN A 86 7.81 -13.13 -10.43
N SER A 87 8.32 -13.10 -11.65
CA SER A 87 9.52 -13.84 -12.08
C SER A 87 10.75 -13.45 -11.26
N VAL A 88 10.92 -12.16 -10.96
CA VAL A 88 12.03 -11.66 -10.12
C VAL A 88 11.98 -12.26 -8.73
N ARG A 89 10.79 -12.33 -8.11
CA ARG A 89 10.63 -12.91 -6.76
C ARG A 89 10.93 -14.40 -6.76
N GLN A 90 10.49 -15.11 -7.80
CA GLN A 90 10.77 -16.54 -7.95
C GLN A 90 12.26 -16.79 -8.16
N SER A 91 12.95 -15.95 -8.94
CA SER A 91 14.39 -16.11 -9.22
C SER A 91 15.28 -15.96 -7.99
N LEU A 92 14.78 -15.34 -6.90
CA LEU A 92 15.48 -15.22 -5.63
C LEU A 92 15.41 -16.48 -4.76
N LEU A 93 14.49 -17.39 -5.06
CA LEU A 93 14.30 -18.62 -4.27
C LEU A 93 15.19 -19.75 -4.78
N GLN A 94 15.62 -20.61 -3.88
CA GLN A 94 16.24 -21.88 -4.26
C GLN A 94 15.24 -22.77 -4.99
N GLU A 95 15.70 -23.52 -5.98
CA GLU A 95 14.88 -24.37 -6.85
C GLU A 95 13.98 -25.34 -6.07
N LYS A 96 14.48 -25.92 -4.96
CA LYS A 96 13.70 -26.78 -4.07
C LYS A 96 12.45 -26.12 -3.49
N TRP A 97 12.48 -24.77 -3.31
CA TRP A 97 11.35 -24.00 -2.80
C TRP A 97 10.41 -23.58 -3.93
N ILE A 98 10.94 -23.20 -5.09
CA ILE A 98 10.12 -22.87 -6.27
C ILE A 98 9.20 -24.05 -6.61
N ARG A 99 9.72 -25.27 -6.56
CA ARG A 99 8.94 -26.49 -6.84
C ARG A 99 7.85 -26.78 -5.78
N LYS A 100 7.98 -26.27 -4.56
CA LYS A 100 7.03 -26.50 -3.46
C LYS A 100 6.00 -25.39 -3.30
N LEU A 101 6.27 -24.22 -3.86
CA LEU A 101 5.45 -23.03 -3.71
C LEU A 101 4.81 -22.68 -5.06
N PRO A 102 3.56 -23.09 -5.30
CA PRO A 102 2.82 -22.78 -6.54
C PRO A 102 2.39 -21.31 -6.53
N MET A 103 3.37 -20.39 -6.59
CA MET A 103 3.13 -18.94 -6.39
C MET A 103 2.27 -18.36 -7.51
N LYS A 104 2.46 -18.83 -8.74
CA LYS A 104 1.71 -18.35 -9.90
C LYS A 104 0.26 -18.81 -9.81
N GLU A 105 0.05 -20.09 -9.59
CA GLU A 105 -1.26 -20.72 -9.48
C GLU A 105 -2.05 -20.11 -8.31
N TYR A 106 -1.40 -19.89 -7.18
CA TYR A 106 -2.00 -19.23 -6.03
C TYR A 106 -2.47 -17.79 -6.36
N ALA A 107 -1.64 -17.02 -7.08
CA ALA A 107 -2.00 -15.66 -7.44
C ALA A 107 -3.14 -15.62 -8.48
N GLU A 108 -3.12 -16.53 -9.47
CA GLU A 108 -4.17 -16.67 -10.47
C GLU A 108 -5.50 -17.06 -9.80
N GLU A 109 -5.51 -18.08 -8.96
CA GLU A 109 -6.71 -18.52 -8.23
C GLU A 109 -7.29 -17.43 -7.33
N ALA A 110 -6.43 -16.73 -6.60
CA ALA A 110 -6.82 -15.62 -5.74
C ALA A 110 -7.43 -14.45 -6.53
N TYR A 111 -6.84 -14.13 -7.67
CA TYR A 111 -7.33 -13.11 -8.60
C TYR A 111 -8.70 -13.50 -9.17
N GLU A 112 -8.81 -14.67 -9.78
CA GLU A 112 -10.07 -15.17 -10.37
C GLU A 112 -11.19 -15.22 -9.34
N LYS A 113 -10.89 -15.71 -8.13
CA LYS A 113 -11.86 -15.72 -7.04
C LYS A 113 -12.35 -14.31 -6.71
N ALA A 114 -11.45 -13.35 -6.58
CA ALA A 114 -11.82 -11.97 -6.28
C ALA A 114 -12.65 -11.34 -7.41
N VAL A 115 -12.29 -11.60 -8.68
CA VAL A 115 -13.08 -11.13 -9.82
C VAL A 115 -14.49 -11.72 -9.82
N ARG A 116 -14.64 -13.02 -9.56
CA ARG A 116 -15.97 -13.68 -9.44
C ARG A 116 -16.83 -13.13 -8.30
N GLU A 117 -16.20 -12.72 -7.21
CA GLU A 117 -16.88 -12.16 -6.03
C GLU A 117 -17.20 -10.66 -6.16
N THR A 118 -16.73 -10.00 -7.24
CA THR A 118 -16.92 -8.54 -7.41
C THR A 118 -18.41 -8.18 -7.55
N PRO A 119 -18.96 -7.33 -6.68
CA PRO A 119 -20.33 -6.86 -6.83
C PRO A 119 -20.45 -5.97 -8.06
N CYS A 120 -21.26 -6.37 -9.02
CA CYS A 120 -21.55 -5.62 -10.26
C CYS A 120 -23.05 -5.34 -10.39
N CYS A 121 -23.39 -4.27 -11.10
CA CYS A 121 -24.78 -4.01 -11.51
C CYS A 121 -25.05 -4.66 -12.89
N THR A 122 -26.29 -5.02 -13.14
CA THR A 122 -26.70 -5.61 -14.43
C THR A 122 -26.50 -4.66 -15.61
N GLU A 123 -26.59 -3.37 -15.35
CA GLU A 123 -26.46 -2.29 -16.32
C GLU A 123 -25.02 -1.81 -16.53
N ASP A 124 -24.04 -2.36 -15.78
CA ASP A 124 -22.65 -1.96 -15.92
C ASP A 124 -22.14 -2.28 -17.34
N SER A 125 -21.57 -1.27 -17.99
CA SER A 125 -20.82 -1.48 -19.22
C SER A 125 -19.56 -2.34 -18.95
N PRO A 126 -18.95 -2.98 -19.96
CA PRO A 126 -17.72 -3.75 -19.79
C PRO A 126 -16.59 -2.95 -19.10
N VAL A 127 -16.50 -1.65 -19.39
CA VAL A 127 -15.51 -0.76 -18.77
C VAL A 127 -15.84 -0.51 -17.30
N GLU A 128 -17.09 -0.30 -16.95
CA GLU A 128 -17.51 -0.10 -15.56
C GLU A 128 -17.35 -1.37 -14.75
N LYS A 129 -17.72 -2.52 -15.32
CA LYS A 129 -17.49 -3.82 -14.70
C LYS A 129 -16.00 -4.00 -14.39
N ARG A 130 -15.11 -3.74 -15.36
CA ARG A 130 -13.66 -3.84 -15.15
C ARG A 130 -13.17 -2.87 -14.07
N ARG A 131 -13.69 -1.65 -13.99
CA ARG A 131 -13.38 -0.71 -12.92
C ARG A 131 -13.78 -1.22 -11.54
N ARG A 132 -14.97 -1.86 -11.43
CA ARG A 132 -15.39 -2.49 -10.17
C ARG A 132 -14.47 -3.65 -9.79
N GLU A 133 -14.04 -4.48 -10.74
CA GLU A 133 -13.09 -5.54 -10.49
C GLU A 133 -11.77 -5.00 -9.93
N ILE A 134 -11.19 -3.97 -10.57
CA ILE A 134 -9.97 -3.31 -10.10
C ILE A 134 -10.19 -2.70 -8.71
N ALA A 135 -11.33 -2.04 -8.48
CA ALA A 135 -11.66 -1.47 -7.17
C ALA A 135 -11.80 -2.55 -6.09
N TYR A 136 -12.45 -3.67 -6.39
CA TYR A 136 -12.62 -4.77 -5.45
C TYR A 136 -11.28 -5.45 -5.11
N LEU A 137 -10.44 -5.69 -6.13
CA LEU A 137 -9.08 -6.18 -5.92
C LEU A 137 -8.29 -5.24 -4.99
N ASN A 138 -8.41 -3.91 -5.20
CA ASN A 138 -7.78 -2.94 -4.31
C ASN A 138 -8.28 -3.04 -2.88
N LEU A 139 -9.60 -3.07 -2.67
CA LEU A 139 -10.17 -3.15 -1.32
C LEU A 139 -9.77 -4.45 -0.62
N LYS A 140 -9.93 -5.57 -1.30
CA LYS A 140 -9.76 -6.91 -0.71
C LYS A 140 -8.30 -7.28 -0.45
N TRP A 141 -7.37 -6.83 -1.29
CA TRP A 141 -5.97 -7.25 -1.24
C TRP A 141 -5.02 -6.12 -0.90
N PHE A 142 -5.03 -5.03 -1.67
CA PHE A 142 -4.05 -3.97 -1.51
C PHE A 142 -4.31 -3.14 -0.26
N MET A 143 -5.53 -2.66 -0.08
CA MET A 143 -5.92 -1.89 1.11
C MET A 143 -5.79 -2.72 2.40
N ALA A 144 -6.22 -3.98 2.37
CA ALA A 144 -6.07 -4.87 3.52
C ALA A 144 -4.60 -5.00 3.96
N THR A 145 -3.67 -5.10 3.00
CA THR A 145 -2.23 -5.13 3.30
C THR A 145 -1.73 -3.82 3.92
N LEU A 146 -2.22 -2.67 3.46
CA LEU A 146 -1.85 -1.37 4.02
C LEU A 146 -2.37 -1.19 5.45
N LEU A 147 -3.62 -1.58 5.68
CA LEU A 147 -4.24 -1.50 7.02
C LEU A 147 -3.54 -2.45 8.01
N ASP A 148 -3.27 -3.69 7.62
CA ASP A 148 -2.51 -4.65 8.44
C ASP A 148 -1.11 -4.11 8.77
N ARG A 149 -0.43 -3.50 7.80
CA ARG A 149 0.85 -2.85 8.01
C ARG A 149 0.76 -1.74 9.05
N MET A 150 -0.18 -0.81 8.88
CA MET A 150 -0.37 0.31 9.79
C MET A 150 -0.72 -0.16 11.21
N GLU A 151 -1.63 -1.10 11.32
CA GLU A 151 -2.06 -1.63 12.62
C GLU A 151 -0.90 -2.29 13.36
N ARG A 152 -0.18 -3.21 12.73
CA ARG A 152 0.92 -3.94 13.35
C ARG A 152 2.08 -3.03 13.76
N THR A 153 2.49 -2.12 12.88
CA THR A 153 3.58 -1.20 13.19
C THR A 153 3.22 -0.19 14.28
N SER A 154 1.98 0.26 14.33
CA SER A 154 1.53 1.21 15.36
C SER A 154 1.31 0.52 16.71
N THR A 155 0.64 -0.62 16.75
CA THR A 155 0.38 -1.36 17.98
C THR A 155 1.63 -1.92 18.63
N TRP A 156 2.71 -2.15 17.87
CA TRP A 156 4.02 -2.52 18.43
C TRP A 156 4.50 -1.53 19.51
N TYR A 157 4.18 -0.25 19.34
CA TYR A 157 4.49 0.81 20.31
C TYR A 157 3.27 1.27 21.14
N GLY A 158 2.20 0.50 21.14
CA GLY A 158 0.97 0.86 21.87
C GLY A 158 0.25 2.09 21.32
N LEU A 159 0.50 2.43 20.03
CA LEU A 159 -0.18 3.53 19.34
C LEU A 159 -1.39 2.98 18.57
N SER A 160 -2.57 3.55 18.81
CA SER A 160 -3.78 3.21 18.06
C SER A 160 -3.88 4.08 16.80
N ALA A 161 -3.53 3.55 15.64
CA ALA A 161 -3.77 4.22 14.37
C ALA A 161 -5.26 4.16 14.00
N ARG A 162 -5.83 5.29 13.62
CA ARG A 162 -7.22 5.42 13.17
C ARG A 162 -7.25 5.89 11.73
N VAL A 163 -7.97 5.17 10.88
CA VAL A 163 -8.06 5.41 9.43
C VAL A 163 -9.49 5.78 9.05
N PRO A 164 -9.92 7.04 9.25
CA PRO A 164 -11.31 7.44 9.03
C PRO A 164 -11.82 7.22 7.61
N ILE A 165 -10.94 7.31 6.61
CA ILE A 165 -11.31 7.09 5.20
C ILE A 165 -11.67 5.63 4.93
N ALA A 166 -11.14 4.68 5.71
CA ALA A 166 -11.46 3.25 5.59
C ALA A 166 -12.79 2.85 6.24
N ASP A 167 -13.60 3.82 6.69
CA ASP A 167 -14.94 3.53 7.22
C ASP A 167 -15.79 2.85 6.14
N TYR A 168 -16.36 1.69 6.49
CA TYR A 168 -17.17 0.89 5.55
C TYR A 168 -18.33 1.67 4.93
N ARG A 169 -18.92 2.64 5.64
CA ARG A 169 -19.99 3.51 5.16
C ARG A 169 -19.52 4.40 4.01
N ILE A 170 -18.26 4.85 4.06
CA ILE A 170 -17.66 5.61 2.96
C ILE A 170 -17.44 4.68 1.76
N ILE A 171 -16.95 3.47 2.01
CA ILE A 171 -16.72 2.48 0.95
C ILE A 171 -18.04 2.14 0.24
N GLU A 172 -19.08 1.81 0.99
CA GLU A 172 -20.41 1.49 0.44
C GLU A 172 -21.00 2.65 -0.36
N TYR A 173 -20.90 3.87 0.17
CA TYR A 173 -21.37 5.07 -0.54
C TYR A 173 -20.61 5.28 -1.86
N VAL A 174 -19.27 5.25 -1.81
CA VAL A 174 -18.41 5.52 -2.97
C VAL A 174 -18.47 4.39 -3.99
N TRP A 175 -18.79 3.16 -3.60
CA TRP A 175 -18.84 2.01 -4.48
C TRP A 175 -19.71 2.25 -5.71
N ASN A 176 -20.89 2.80 -5.51
CA ASN A 176 -21.87 3.06 -6.58
C ASN A 176 -21.77 4.45 -7.23
N VAL A 177 -20.85 5.30 -6.77
CA VAL A 177 -20.62 6.60 -7.42
C VAL A 177 -20.00 6.38 -8.80
N PRO A 178 -20.56 6.96 -9.89
CA PRO A 178 -20.03 6.81 -11.24
C PRO A 178 -18.58 7.26 -11.35
N TRP A 179 -17.80 6.59 -12.21
CA TRP A 179 -16.40 6.95 -12.42
C TRP A 179 -16.22 8.39 -12.93
N SER A 180 -17.14 8.88 -13.75
CA SER A 180 -17.16 10.27 -14.21
C SER A 180 -17.19 11.30 -13.08
N VAL A 181 -17.71 10.93 -11.92
CA VAL A 181 -17.70 11.77 -10.70
C VAL A 181 -16.44 11.54 -9.86
N LYS A 182 -16.01 10.27 -9.72
CA LYS A 182 -14.78 9.93 -8.97
C LYS A 182 -13.54 10.53 -9.61
N CYS A 183 -13.50 10.60 -10.95
CA CYS A 183 -12.39 11.06 -11.77
C CYS A 183 -12.86 12.07 -12.83
N GLU A 184 -13.59 13.08 -12.41
CA GLU A 184 -14.07 14.14 -13.28
C GLU A 184 -12.92 14.89 -13.91
N ASP A 185 -13.02 15.19 -15.21
CA ASP A 185 -12.00 15.85 -16.03
C ASP A 185 -10.61 15.15 -15.98
N GLY A 186 -10.60 13.85 -15.72
CA GLY A 186 -9.36 13.07 -15.59
C GLY A 186 -8.59 13.33 -14.28
N ILE A 187 -9.17 14.08 -13.35
CA ILE A 187 -8.53 14.41 -12.07
C ILE A 187 -8.68 13.24 -11.09
N PRO A 188 -7.60 12.58 -10.65
CA PRO A 188 -7.68 11.51 -9.67
C PRO A 188 -8.31 11.98 -8.35
N LYS A 189 -9.22 11.18 -7.80
CA LYS A 189 -9.92 11.48 -6.55
C LYS A 189 -10.75 12.79 -6.60
N ALA A 190 -11.29 13.17 -7.76
CA ALA A 190 -12.05 14.42 -7.93
C ALA A 190 -13.18 14.56 -6.90
N LEU A 191 -13.92 13.49 -6.64
CA LEU A 191 -15.00 13.47 -5.64
C LEU A 191 -14.46 13.86 -4.24
N LEU A 192 -13.37 13.27 -3.79
CA LEU A 192 -12.77 13.58 -2.48
C LEU A 192 -12.24 15.01 -2.43
N ARG A 193 -11.60 15.47 -3.49
CA ARG A 193 -11.10 16.85 -3.60
C ARG A 193 -12.24 17.87 -3.52
N ARG A 194 -13.35 17.62 -4.18
CA ARG A 194 -14.53 18.47 -4.10
C ARG A 194 -15.13 18.53 -2.70
N ALA A 195 -15.18 17.38 -2.00
CA ALA A 195 -15.66 17.35 -0.61
C ALA A 195 -14.76 18.16 0.33
N GLY A 196 -13.46 18.29 0.00
CA GLY A 196 -12.49 19.09 0.73
C GLY A 196 -12.47 20.60 0.39
N LYS A 197 -13.19 21.01 -0.66
CA LYS A 197 -13.19 22.43 -1.10
C LYS A 197 -13.70 23.34 0.02
N GLY A 198 -12.95 24.42 0.29
CA GLY A 198 -13.23 25.35 1.38
C GLY A 198 -12.88 24.84 2.78
N LYS A 199 -12.45 23.58 2.92
CA LYS A 199 -12.02 22.98 4.21
C LYS A 199 -10.51 22.74 4.26
N VAL A 200 -9.88 22.65 3.11
CA VAL A 200 -8.44 22.40 2.95
C VAL A 200 -7.88 23.47 2.01
N PRO A 201 -6.65 23.99 2.24
CA PRO A 201 -6.02 24.93 1.31
C PRO A 201 -5.96 24.37 -0.12
N ASP A 202 -6.19 25.22 -1.13
CA ASP A 202 -6.23 24.77 -2.52
C ASP A 202 -4.91 24.16 -3.00
N GLU A 203 -3.78 24.67 -2.54
CA GLU A 203 -2.45 24.11 -2.80
C GLU A 203 -2.26 22.67 -2.30
N VAL A 204 -2.90 22.32 -1.19
CA VAL A 204 -2.94 20.94 -0.66
C VAL A 204 -3.99 20.12 -1.40
N LEU A 205 -5.18 20.70 -1.60
CA LEU A 205 -6.33 20.04 -2.21
C LEU A 205 -6.02 19.56 -3.64
N TRP A 206 -5.37 20.40 -4.44
CA TRP A 206 -5.07 20.14 -5.85
C TRP A 206 -3.64 19.63 -6.08
N ARG A 207 -2.90 19.37 -5.02
CA ARG A 207 -1.55 18.83 -5.08
C ARG A 207 -1.49 17.55 -5.93
N LYS A 208 -0.46 17.45 -6.78
CA LYS A 208 -0.16 16.20 -7.49
C LYS A 208 0.14 15.09 -6.48
N LYS A 209 -0.35 13.87 -6.76
CA LYS A 209 -0.06 12.72 -5.92
C LYS A 209 1.44 12.54 -5.74
N SER A 210 1.86 12.42 -4.50
CA SER A 210 3.20 11.98 -4.12
C SER A 210 3.09 10.60 -3.48
N PRO A 211 3.90 9.61 -3.89
CA PRO A 211 3.95 8.33 -3.19
C PRO A 211 4.51 8.51 -1.78
N TYR A 212 4.31 7.50 -0.92
CA TYR A 212 5.04 7.42 0.34
C TYR A 212 6.55 7.45 0.02
N PRO A 213 7.36 8.20 0.80
CA PRO A 213 8.78 8.31 0.52
C PRO A 213 9.42 6.94 0.43
N LYS A 214 9.96 6.61 -0.75
CA LYS A 214 10.85 5.47 -0.92
C LYS A 214 12.28 5.97 -0.80
N THR A 215 13.09 5.19 -0.14
CA THR A 215 14.50 5.53 0.02
C THR A 215 15.26 5.12 -1.23
N TYR A 216 15.30 5.97 -2.23
CA TYR A 216 16.22 5.85 -3.36
C TYR A 216 17.59 6.41 -2.98
N ASN A 217 18.13 5.96 -1.86
CA ASN A 217 19.42 6.43 -1.36
C ASN A 217 20.46 5.33 -1.58
N PRO A 218 21.49 5.55 -2.44
CA PRO A 218 22.52 4.54 -2.70
C PRO A 218 23.26 4.05 -1.44
N GLN A 219 23.36 4.91 -0.42
CA GLN A 219 23.98 4.49 0.85
C GLN A 219 23.11 3.49 1.61
N TYR A 220 21.78 3.70 1.63
CA TYR A 220 20.87 2.74 2.24
C TYR A 220 20.82 1.42 1.47
N GLU A 221 20.81 1.48 0.15
CA GLU A 221 20.88 0.29 -0.70
C GLU A 221 22.17 -0.50 -0.47
N ALA A 222 23.32 0.20 -0.30
CA ALA A 222 24.58 -0.43 0.04
C ALA A 222 24.53 -1.13 1.42
N LEU A 223 23.97 -0.46 2.45
CA LEU A 223 23.78 -1.06 3.77
C LEU A 223 22.93 -2.33 3.72
N LEU A 224 21.84 -2.33 2.94
CA LEU A 224 21.00 -3.52 2.76
C LEU A 224 21.73 -4.63 2.00
N ALA A 225 22.47 -4.27 0.95
CA ALA A 225 23.24 -5.22 0.15
C ALA A 225 24.35 -5.90 0.98
N ASP A 226 25.03 -5.15 1.83
CA ASP A 226 26.07 -5.69 2.71
C ASP A 226 25.48 -6.67 3.74
N ARG A 227 24.37 -6.30 4.38
CA ARG A 227 23.62 -7.22 5.25
C ARG A 227 23.18 -8.49 4.54
N LEU A 228 22.62 -8.35 3.34
CA LEU A 228 22.19 -9.50 2.55
C LEU A 228 23.39 -10.43 2.26
N ARG A 229 24.55 -9.89 1.91
CA ARG A 229 25.76 -10.68 1.66
C ARG A 229 26.27 -11.38 2.90
N GLU A 230 26.32 -10.68 4.02
CA GLU A 230 26.92 -11.18 5.27
C GLU A 230 26.02 -12.17 5.99
N GLU A 231 24.72 -11.91 6.04
CA GLU A 231 23.79 -12.63 6.90
C GLU A 231 22.96 -13.68 6.16
N VAL A 232 22.69 -13.47 4.87
CA VAL A 232 21.78 -14.35 4.10
C VAL A 232 22.55 -15.19 3.08
N LEU A 233 23.39 -14.58 2.22
CA LEU A 233 24.04 -15.31 1.13
C LEU A 233 25.14 -16.25 1.62
N GLN A 234 25.68 -16.04 2.83
CA GLN A 234 26.64 -16.95 3.45
C GLN A 234 25.97 -18.14 4.14
N ASP A 235 24.68 -18.04 4.45
CA ASP A 235 23.93 -19.13 5.03
C ASP A 235 23.42 -20.07 3.94
N THR A 236 24.08 -21.22 3.79
CA THR A 236 23.70 -22.24 2.81
C THR A 236 22.34 -22.89 3.07
N SER A 237 21.79 -22.72 4.27
CA SER A 237 20.45 -23.20 4.67
C SER A 237 19.34 -22.23 4.31
N ALA A 238 19.68 -20.97 4.04
CA ALA A 238 18.70 -19.94 3.70
C ALA A 238 17.84 -20.34 2.49
N PRO A 239 16.54 -20.06 2.50
CA PRO A 239 15.65 -20.35 1.37
C PRO A 239 15.89 -19.46 0.14
N ILE A 240 16.65 -18.37 0.31
CA ILE A 240 16.97 -17.37 -0.72
C ILE A 240 18.43 -17.57 -1.16
N ARG A 241 18.71 -17.26 -2.42
CA ARG A 241 20.07 -17.23 -3.01
C ARG A 241 20.40 -15.83 -3.49
#